data_b945ec6f6e15fb4786830d1901c437ee
#
_entry.id   b945ec6f6e15fb4786830d1901c437ee
#
_cell.length_a   1.000
_cell.length_b   1.000
_cell.length_c   1.000
_cell.angle_alpha   90.00
_cell.angle_beta   90.00
_cell.angle_gamma   90.00
#
_symmetry.space_group_name_H-M   'P 1'
#
loop_
_entity.id
_entity.type
_entity.pdbx_description
1 polymer ?
#
loop_
_entity_poly.entity_id
_entity_poly.type
_entity_poly.pdbx_seq_one_letter_code
_entity_poly.pdbx_strand_id
1 'polypeptide(L)'
;MNGRVLIVDDDRELCAWLGTGLAAHGLATDSRTDPTEALAVLRDADVDVVVTDLNMRSMHGLDLCASVVQSRPDVPVLVITAFGSLEMAIGAIRAGAYDFITKPFEIEALVLAIERAIQHRQLRDEVKRLRRVVDDARGFGELLGTSPAMARVYDLISRVADSEASVLVTGESGTGKELVALSPVTRTDASESATREIRS
;
A
#
# COMPACT_ATOMS: atom_id res chain seq x y z
N MET A 1 10.19 18.68 -6.12
CA MET A 1 9.46 17.42 -5.89
C MET A 1 8.00 17.77 -5.61
N ASN A 2 7.03 17.12 -6.22
CA ASN A 2 5.62 17.44 -5.96
C ASN A 2 5.04 16.34 -5.07
N GLY A 3 4.64 16.69 -3.86
CA GLY A 3 3.97 15.78 -2.92
C GLY A 3 2.96 16.55 -2.07
N ARG A 4 1.87 15.88 -1.68
CA ARG A 4 0.84 16.45 -0.82
C ARG A 4 0.98 15.90 0.60
N VAL A 5 1.24 16.77 1.54
CA VAL A 5 1.46 16.46 2.96
C VAL A 5 0.26 16.91 3.78
N LEU A 6 -0.33 16.01 4.54
CA LEU A 6 -1.35 16.34 5.54
C LEU A 6 -0.66 16.49 6.90
N ILE A 7 -0.74 17.69 7.47
CA ILE A 7 -0.19 18.04 8.79
C ILE A 7 -1.33 17.96 9.80
N VAL A 8 -1.09 17.25 10.92
CA VAL A 8 -2.07 17.13 12.01
C VAL A 8 -1.39 17.48 13.32
N ASP A 9 -1.73 18.64 13.86
CA ASP A 9 -1.18 19.14 15.13
C ASP A 9 -2.20 20.13 15.72
N ASP A 10 -2.49 20.05 17.02
CA ASP A 10 -3.44 20.97 17.69
C ASP A 10 -2.89 22.39 17.88
N ASP A 11 -1.61 22.60 17.59
CA ASP A 11 -0.94 23.90 17.51
C ASP A 11 -1.04 24.50 16.10
N ARG A 12 -1.91 25.49 15.94
CA ARG A 12 -2.10 26.20 14.66
C ARG A 12 -0.87 26.97 14.19
N GLU A 13 -0.08 27.50 15.11
CA GLU A 13 1.13 28.26 14.76
C GLU A 13 2.19 27.33 14.20
N LEU A 14 2.35 26.15 14.81
CA LEU A 14 3.23 25.11 14.30
C LEU A 14 2.76 24.60 12.94
N CYS A 15 1.48 24.35 12.76
CA CYS A 15 0.91 23.99 11.45
C CYS A 15 1.25 25.02 10.36
N ALA A 16 1.08 26.32 10.67
CA ALA A 16 1.37 27.40 9.73
C ALA A 16 2.87 27.49 9.41
N TRP A 17 3.73 27.34 10.42
CA TRP A 17 5.19 27.33 10.26
C TRP A 17 5.64 26.14 9.39
N LEU A 18 5.16 24.93 9.68
CA LEU A 18 5.43 23.75 8.89
C LEU A 18 4.94 23.90 7.45
N GLY A 19 3.70 24.40 7.27
CA GLY A 19 3.12 24.63 5.96
C GLY A 19 3.97 25.58 5.11
N THR A 20 4.44 26.67 5.69
CA THR A 20 5.31 27.66 5.03
C THR A 20 6.66 27.05 4.68
N GLY A 21 7.28 26.35 5.62
CA GLY A 21 8.58 25.71 5.41
C GLY A 21 8.54 24.62 4.34
N LEU A 22 7.55 23.74 4.39
CA LEU A 22 7.40 22.68 3.40
C LEU A 22 7.04 23.22 2.00
N ALA A 23 6.21 24.27 1.92
CA ALA A 23 5.88 24.91 0.65
C ALA A 23 7.11 25.54 -0.02
N ALA A 24 8.07 26.09 0.74
CA ALA A 24 9.35 26.59 0.22
C ALA A 24 10.18 25.49 -0.45
N HIS A 25 9.95 24.21 -0.11
CA HIS A 25 10.59 23.04 -0.72
C HIS A 25 9.72 22.36 -1.80
N GLY A 26 8.64 23.02 -2.23
CA GLY A 26 7.77 22.53 -3.32
C GLY A 26 6.77 21.43 -2.92
N LEU A 27 6.50 21.29 -1.61
CA LEU A 27 5.49 20.37 -1.10
C LEU A 27 4.16 21.11 -0.90
N ALA A 28 3.06 20.53 -1.41
CA ALA A 28 1.73 21.03 -1.13
C ALA A 28 1.29 20.55 0.25
N THR A 29 0.80 21.47 1.09
CA THR A 29 0.42 21.15 2.46
C THR A 29 -1.06 21.41 2.70
N ASP A 30 -1.72 20.53 3.41
CA ASP A 30 -3.02 20.74 4.04
C ASP A 30 -2.84 20.50 5.56
N SER A 31 -3.50 21.27 6.42
CA SER A 31 -3.36 21.13 7.86
C SER A 31 -4.70 20.99 8.55
N ARG A 32 -4.74 20.16 9.58
CA ARG A 32 -5.89 19.97 10.47
C ARG A 32 -5.45 20.03 11.92
N THR A 33 -6.25 20.71 12.72
CA THR A 33 -6.02 20.77 14.18
C THR A 33 -6.86 19.73 14.94
N ASP A 34 -7.75 19.03 14.24
CA ASP A 34 -8.53 17.93 14.77
C ASP A 34 -8.20 16.63 14.00
N PRO A 35 -7.71 15.58 14.68
CA PRO A 35 -7.42 14.29 14.08
C PRO A 35 -8.62 13.63 13.39
N THR A 36 -9.85 13.88 13.86
CA THR A 36 -11.06 13.32 13.23
C THR A 36 -11.34 13.96 11.88
N GLU A 37 -11.11 15.27 11.74
CA GLU A 37 -11.15 15.95 10.45
C GLU A 37 -10.04 15.45 9.52
N ALA A 38 -8.85 15.19 10.03
CA ALA A 38 -7.76 14.63 9.25
C ALA A 38 -8.10 13.25 8.68
N LEU A 39 -8.71 12.38 9.49
CA LEU A 39 -9.20 11.07 9.03
C LEU A 39 -10.30 11.18 7.96
N ALA A 40 -11.18 12.18 8.07
CA ALA A 40 -12.19 12.43 7.06
C ALA A 40 -11.56 12.86 5.72
N VAL A 41 -10.59 13.78 5.77
CA VAL A 41 -9.85 14.23 4.56
C VAL A 41 -9.12 13.07 3.89
N LEU A 42 -8.50 12.18 4.66
CA LEU A 42 -7.76 11.03 4.13
C LEU A 42 -8.60 10.02 3.35
N ARG A 43 -9.91 10.02 3.53
CA ARG A 43 -10.81 9.13 2.77
C ARG A 43 -10.93 9.53 1.31
N ASP A 44 -10.97 10.84 1.06
CA ASP A 44 -11.33 11.39 -0.26
C ASP A 44 -10.16 12.11 -0.94
N ALA A 45 -9.15 12.55 -0.18
CA ALA A 45 -8.02 13.30 -0.70
C ALA A 45 -6.84 12.38 -1.07
N ASP A 46 -6.15 12.76 -2.15
CA ASP A 46 -4.86 12.16 -2.49
C ASP A 46 -3.77 12.81 -1.62
N VAL A 47 -3.39 12.12 -0.56
CA VAL A 47 -2.35 12.52 0.39
C VAL A 47 -1.18 11.56 0.26
N ASP A 48 0.04 12.09 0.09
CA ASP A 48 1.24 11.29 -0.06
C ASP A 48 1.89 10.90 1.28
N VAL A 49 1.80 11.77 2.27
CA VAL A 49 2.38 11.59 3.61
C VAL A 49 1.49 12.28 4.65
N VAL A 50 1.32 11.65 5.80
CA VAL A 50 0.75 12.29 7.00
C VAL A 50 1.89 12.62 7.94
N VAL A 51 1.91 13.84 8.47
CA VAL A 51 2.79 14.30 9.54
C VAL A 51 1.93 14.63 10.75
N THR A 52 2.11 13.94 11.86
CA THR A 52 1.28 14.15 13.06
C THR A 52 2.10 14.42 14.30
N ASP A 53 1.66 15.36 15.13
CA ASP A 53 2.17 15.44 16.50
C ASP A 53 1.73 14.22 17.31
N LEU A 54 2.54 13.87 18.29
CA LEU A 54 2.25 12.76 19.18
C LEU A 54 1.21 13.12 20.25
N ASN A 55 1.34 14.34 20.84
CA ASN A 55 0.60 14.76 22.01
C ASN A 55 -0.48 15.79 21.67
N MET A 56 -1.53 15.37 20.98
CA MET A 56 -2.70 16.20 20.72
C MET A 56 -3.79 15.98 21.77
N ARG A 57 -4.62 17.01 22.03
CA ARG A 57 -5.62 17.00 23.13
C ARG A 57 -6.78 16.02 22.89
N SER A 58 -7.22 15.89 21.63
CA SER A 58 -8.43 15.14 21.29
C SER A 58 -8.15 13.65 21.01
N MET A 59 -6.97 13.35 20.47
CA MET A 59 -6.55 11.98 20.12
C MET A 59 -5.03 11.90 20.19
N HIS A 60 -4.51 10.82 20.73
CA HIS A 60 -3.07 10.59 20.74
C HIS A 60 -2.55 10.29 19.32
N GLY A 61 -1.40 10.84 18.93
CA GLY A 61 -0.86 10.68 17.58
C GLY A 61 -0.60 9.23 17.18
N LEU A 62 -0.33 8.34 18.13
CA LEU A 62 -0.21 6.89 17.85
C LEU A 62 -1.55 6.27 17.47
N ASP A 63 -2.66 6.70 18.06
CA ASP A 63 -4.00 6.21 17.73
C ASP A 63 -4.41 6.71 16.33
N LEU A 64 -4.06 7.96 16.01
CA LEU A 64 -4.21 8.49 14.65
C LEU A 64 -3.37 7.69 13.66
N CYS A 65 -2.10 7.43 13.97
CA CYS A 65 -1.21 6.64 13.14
C CYS A 65 -1.80 5.24 12.86
N ALA A 66 -2.23 4.53 13.90
CA ALA A 66 -2.85 3.21 13.76
C ALA A 66 -4.11 3.25 12.88
N SER A 67 -4.95 4.29 13.04
CA SER A 67 -6.17 4.50 12.24
C SER A 67 -5.84 4.77 10.76
N VAL A 68 -4.80 5.56 10.49
CA VAL A 68 -4.33 5.82 9.11
C VAL A 68 -3.80 4.53 8.50
N VAL A 69 -2.93 3.80 9.18
CA VAL A 69 -2.36 2.54 8.68
C VAL A 69 -3.44 1.49 8.39
N GLN A 70 -4.50 1.46 9.20
CA GLN A 70 -5.62 0.55 8.99
C GLN A 70 -6.48 0.92 7.77
N SER A 71 -6.77 2.22 7.58
CA SER A 71 -7.65 2.71 6.52
C SER A 71 -6.91 3.00 5.20
N ARG A 72 -5.70 3.49 5.28
CA ARG A 72 -4.83 3.89 4.15
C ARG A 72 -3.41 3.35 4.35
N PRO A 73 -3.20 2.02 4.25
CA PRO A 73 -1.88 1.39 4.44
C PRO A 73 -0.86 1.78 3.37
N ASP A 74 -1.29 2.48 2.33
CA ASP A 74 -0.46 3.07 1.28
C ASP A 74 0.18 4.40 1.70
N VAL A 75 -0.42 5.13 2.66
CA VAL A 75 0.03 6.45 3.07
C VAL A 75 0.97 6.32 4.28
N PRO A 76 2.24 6.69 4.15
CA PRO A 76 3.17 6.68 5.27
C PRO A 76 2.83 7.78 6.28
N VAL A 77 3.05 7.48 7.57
CA VAL A 77 2.84 8.41 8.68
C VAL A 77 4.18 8.73 9.32
N LEU A 78 4.50 10.02 9.44
CA LEU A 78 5.62 10.54 10.22
C LEU A 78 5.10 11.12 11.54
N VAL A 79 5.69 10.70 12.64
CA VAL A 79 5.28 11.17 13.97
C VAL A 79 6.29 12.20 14.49
N ILE A 80 5.80 13.37 14.91
CA ILE A 80 6.61 14.39 15.58
C ILE A 80 6.40 14.27 17.09
N THR A 81 7.46 14.35 17.89
CA THR A 81 7.38 14.22 19.35
C THR A 81 8.31 15.18 20.07
N ALA A 82 7.85 15.73 21.17
CA ALA A 82 8.69 16.57 22.05
C ALA A 82 9.67 15.75 22.92
N PHE A 83 9.41 14.46 23.12
CA PHE A 83 10.21 13.59 23.97
C PHE A 83 10.78 12.43 23.15
N GLY A 84 12.08 12.46 22.90
CA GLY A 84 12.81 11.43 22.18
C GLY A 84 13.16 10.21 23.06
N SER A 85 12.23 9.71 23.90
CA SER A 85 12.51 8.47 24.62
C SER A 85 12.46 7.26 23.66
N LEU A 86 13.32 6.29 23.91
CA LEU A 86 13.34 5.04 23.13
C LEU A 86 11.97 4.34 23.14
N GLU A 87 11.24 4.43 24.25
CA GLU A 87 9.91 3.85 24.41
C GLU A 87 8.89 4.48 23.45
N MET A 88 8.93 5.80 23.27
CA MET A 88 8.05 6.54 22.37
C MET A 88 8.36 6.20 20.89
N ALA A 89 9.64 6.12 20.55
CA ALA A 89 10.07 5.67 19.22
C ALA A 89 9.58 4.25 18.90
N ILE A 90 9.75 3.31 19.85
CA ILE A 90 9.25 1.95 19.73
C ILE A 90 7.71 1.95 19.60
N GLY A 91 7.02 2.80 20.37
CA GLY A 91 5.57 2.96 20.29
C GLY A 91 5.11 3.41 18.89
N ALA A 92 5.76 4.40 18.30
CA ALA A 92 5.47 4.90 16.97
C ALA A 92 5.65 3.82 15.89
N ILE A 93 6.76 3.10 15.92
CA ILE A 93 7.02 1.99 14.98
C ILE A 93 5.99 0.86 15.15
N ARG A 94 5.64 0.50 16.39
CA ARG A 94 4.59 -0.51 16.65
C ARG A 94 3.21 -0.08 16.18
N ALA A 95 2.89 1.21 16.23
CA ALA A 95 1.67 1.77 15.67
C ALA A 95 1.67 1.81 14.13
N GLY A 96 2.79 1.47 13.49
CA GLY A 96 2.96 1.43 12.05
C GLY A 96 3.44 2.73 11.44
N ALA A 97 4.00 3.66 12.25
CA ALA A 97 4.64 4.86 11.73
C ALA A 97 5.81 4.49 10.80
N TYR A 98 5.95 5.25 9.72
CA TYR A 98 7.07 5.10 8.80
C TYR A 98 8.38 5.56 9.45
N ASP A 99 8.33 6.70 10.14
CA ASP A 99 9.46 7.27 10.85
C ASP A 99 8.97 8.24 11.96
N PHE A 100 9.86 8.71 12.82
CA PHE A 100 9.55 9.71 13.83
C PHE A 100 10.66 10.78 13.89
N ILE A 101 10.26 12.01 14.30
CA ILE A 101 11.16 13.15 14.42
C ILE A 101 10.99 13.78 15.80
N THR A 102 12.10 14.08 16.47
CA THR A 102 12.08 14.70 17.80
C THR A 102 12.19 16.20 17.71
N LYS A 103 11.34 16.91 18.45
CA LYS A 103 11.46 18.38 18.66
C LYS A 103 12.60 18.69 19.66
N PRO A 104 13.44 19.71 19.43
CA PRO A 104 13.43 20.59 18.27
C PRO A 104 14.08 19.97 17.04
N PHE A 105 13.60 20.31 15.84
CA PHE A 105 14.16 19.87 14.58
C PHE A 105 14.24 21.02 13.57
N GLU A 106 15.17 20.90 12.63
CA GLU A 106 15.25 21.78 11.47
C GLU A 106 14.29 21.33 10.38
N ILE A 107 13.74 22.29 9.62
CA ILE A 107 12.75 21.99 8.58
C ILE A 107 13.30 21.04 7.51
N GLU A 108 14.61 21.15 7.22
CA GLU A 108 15.32 20.32 6.25
C GLU A 108 15.33 18.85 6.66
N ALA A 109 15.41 18.56 7.96
CA ALA A 109 15.35 17.20 8.47
C ALA A 109 13.95 16.59 8.24
N LEU A 110 12.90 17.37 8.47
CA LEU A 110 11.52 16.95 8.18
C LEU A 110 11.30 16.77 6.69
N VAL A 111 11.78 17.69 5.85
CA VAL A 111 11.69 17.57 4.38
C VAL A 111 12.34 16.28 3.91
N LEU A 112 13.54 15.97 4.38
CA LEU A 112 14.26 14.75 4.02
C LEU A 112 13.47 13.47 4.42
N ALA A 113 12.86 13.47 5.60
CA ALA A 113 12.02 12.35 6.05
C ALA A 113 10.76 12.19 5.19
N ILE A 114 10.10 13.31 4.83
CA ILE A 114 8.95 13.33 3.93
C ILE A 114 9.32 12.81 2.54
N GLU A 115 10.44 13.25 1.99
CA GLU A 115 10.92 12.79 0.68
C GLU A 115 11.15 11.28 0.64
N ARG A 116 11.78 10.72 1.68
CA ARG A 116 11.97 9.27 1.82
C ARG A 116 10.64 8.54 1.91
N ALA A 117 9.69 9.08 2.65
CA ALA A 117 8.37 8.50 2.81
C ALA A 117 7.60 8.48 1.47
N ILE A 118 7.63 9.57 0.71
CA ILE A 118 7.02 9.67 -0.63
C ILE A 118 7.68 8.67 -1.60
N GLN A 119 9.00 8.62 -1.63
CA GLN A 119 9.73 7.66 -2.47
C GLN A 119 9.38 6.21 -2.12
N HIS A 120 9.30 5.89 -0.84
CA HIS A 120 8.89 4.56 -0.37
C HIS A 120 7.49 4.20 -0.87
N ARG A 121 6.51 5.13 -0.76
CA ARG A 121 5.15 4.95 -1.29
C ARG A 121 5.17 4.68 -2.79
N GLN A 122 5.86 5.53 -3.55
CA GLN A 122 5.95 5.41 -5.01
C GLN A 122 6.54 4.06 -5.45
N LEU A 123 7.61 3.61 -4.79
CA LEU A 123 8.22 2.31 -5.07
C LEU A 123 7.26 1.15 -4.76
N ARG A 124 6.53 1.20 -3.66
CA ARG A 124 5.51 0.19 -3.33
C ARG A 124 4.38 0.14 -4.36
N ASP A 125 3.93 1.29 -4.82
CA ASP A 125 2.87 1.39 -5.82
C ASP A 125 3.34 0.89 -7.18
N GLU A 126 4.58 1.21 -7.57
CA GLU A 126 5.18 0.69 -8.80
C GLU A 126 5.35 -0.84 -8.74
N VAL A 127 5.81 -1.39 -7.63
CA VAL A 127 5.88 -2.84 -7.45
C VAL A 127 4.49 -3.49 -7.57
N LYS A 128 3.45 -2.90 -6.98
CA LYS A 128 2.08 -3.39 -7.12
C LYS A 128 1.60 -3.32 -8.58
N ARG A 129 1.90 -2.22 -9.27
CA ARG A 129 1.57 -2.03 -10.68
C ARG A 129 2.25 -3.07 -11.57
N LEU A 130 3.55 -3.26 -11.38
CA LEU A 130 4.32 -4.24 -12.16
C LEU A 130 3.85 -5.67 -11.91
N ARG A 131 3.52 -6.02 -10.66
CA ARG A 131 2.93 -7.33 -10.35
C ARG A 131 1.62 -7.57 -11.10
N ARG A 132 0.72 -6.57 -11.14
CA ARG A 132 -0.53 -6.67 -11.91
C ARG A 132 -0.24 -6.89 -13.41
N VAL A 133 0.69 -6.13 -13.99
CA VAL A 133 1.08 -6.31 -15.39
C VAL A 133 1.64 -7.71 -15.66
N VAL A 134 2.45 -8.26 -14.76
CA VAL A 134 2.98 -9.62 -14.86
C VAL A 134 1.87 -10.66 -14.73
N ASP A 135 0.94 -10.47 -13.80
CA ASP A 135 -0.20 -11.37 -13.59
C ASP A 135 -1.14 -11.34 -14.80
N ASP A 136 -1.41 -10.16 -15.36
CA ASP A 136 -2.18 -10.00 -16.60
C ASP A 136 -1.45 -10.61 -17.82
N ALA A 137 -0.13 -10.44 -17.90
CA ALA A 137 0.69 -11.00 -18.98
C ALA A 137 0.87 -12.52 -18.90
N ARG A 138 0.70 -13.12 -17.70
CA ARG A 138 0.68 -14.59 -17.54
C ARG A 138 -0.54 -15.24 -18.19
N GLY A 139 -1.50 -14.45 -18.64
CA GLY A 139 -2.55 -14.90 -19.55
C GLY A 139 -3.52 -15.92 -18.97
N PHE A 140 -3.79 -15.90 -17.68
CA PHE A 140 -4.76 -16.80 -17.05
C PHE A 140 -6.22 -16.49 -17.45
N GLY A 141 -6.43 -15.49 -18.33
CA GLY A 141 -7.73 -15.18 -18.93
C GLY A 141 -8.81 -14.85 -17.87
N GLU A 142 -9.89 -15.60 -17.88
CA GLU A 142 -11.03 -15.42 -16.98
C GLU A 142 -10.82 -16.01 -15.57
N LEU A 143 -9.69 -16.66 -15.30
CA LEU A 143 -9.35 -17.16 -13.96
C LEU A 143 -9.02 -15.97 -13.04
N LEU A 144 -9.96 -15.63 -12.17
CA LEU A 144 -9.83 -14.51 -11.23
C LEU A 144 -9.55 -15.02 -9.83
N GLY A 145 -8.57 -14.40 -9.15
CA GLY A 145 -8.30 -14.66 -7.74
C GLY A 145 -6.93 -14.14 -7.29
N THR A 146 -6.92 -13.41 -6.19
CA THR A 146 -5.70 -12.82 -5.60
C THR A 146 -5.29 -13.48 -4.28
N SER A 147 -6.00 -14.54 -3.88
CA SER A 147 -5.69 -15.25 -2.63
C SER A 147 -4.36 -16.02 -2.74
N PRO A 148 -3.66 -16.26 -1.62
CA PRO A 148 -2.46 -17.11 -1.61
C PRO A 148 -2.71 -18.53 -2.12
N ALA A 149 -3.95 -19.03 -2.01
CA ALA A 149 -4.36 -20.32 -2.55
C ALA A 149 -4.40 -20.28 -4.09
N MET A 150 -4.99 -19.23 -4.67
CA MET A 150 -5.01 -19.02 -6.12
C MET A 150 -3.62 -18.78 -6.71
N ALA A 151 -2.75 -18.07 -6.00
CA ALA A 151 -1.36 -17.90 -6.45
C ALA A 151 -0.65 -19.26 -6.62
N ARG A 152 -0.87 -20.21 -5.71
CA ARG A 152 -0.35 -21.59 -5.85
C ARG A 152 -0.95 -22.33 -7.03
N VAL A 153 -2.24 -22.11 -7.32
CA VAL A 153 -2.90 -22.70 -8.50
C VAL A 153 -2.29 -22.13 -9.78
N TYR A 154 -2.08 -20.83 -9.87
CA TYR A 154 -1.41 -20.20 -11.01
C TYR A 154 0.02 -20.71 -11.23
N ASP A 155 0.80 -20.86 -10.16
CA ASP A 155 2.15 -21.43 -10.24
C ASP A 155 2.14 -22.88 -10.73
N LEU A 156 1.13 -23.68 -10.34
CA LEU A 156 0.95 -25.04 -10.82
C LEU A 156 0.58 -25.04 -12.32
N ILE A 157 -0.39 -24.24 -12.72
CA ILE A 157 -0.81 -24.12 -14.13
C ILE A 157 0.38 -23.72 -14.99
N SER A 158 1.16 -22.70 -14.59
CA SER A 158 2.34 -22.25 -15.33
C SER A 158 3.39 -23.35 -15.51
N ARG A 159 3.62 -24.17 -14.47
CA ARG A 159 4.59 -25.27 -14.53
C ARG A 159 4.16 -26.42 -15.41
N VAL A 160 2.86 -26.69 -15.49
CA VAL A 160 2.34 -27.78 -16.30
C VAL A 160 2.03 -27.36 -17.73
N ALA A 161 1.88 -26.07 -17.99
CA ALA A 161 1.55 -25.53 -19.30
C ALA A 161 2.59 -25.90 -20.38
N ASP A 162 3.88 -25.93 -19.98
CA ASP A 162 5.01 -26.28 -20.87
C ASP A 162 5.34 -27.78 -20.88
N SER A 163 4.50 -28.62 -20.24
CA SER A 163 4.72 -30.07 -20.17
C SER A 163 3.72 -30.85 -21.01
N GLU A 164 4.14 -32.02 -21.54
CA GLU A 164 3.25 -32.97 -22.22
C GLU A 164 2.46 -33.88 -21.23
N ALA A 165 2.50 -33.57 -19.94
CA ALA A 165 1.85 -34.37 -18.90
C ALA A 165 0.34 -34.15 -18.88
N SER A 166 -0.41 -35.25 -18.69
CA SER A 166 -1.84 -35.15 -18.43
C SER A 166 -2.11 -34.60 -17.02
N VAL A 167 -2.96 -33.58 -16.93
CA VAL A 167 -3.28 -32.89 -15.67
C VAL A 167 -4.73 -33.14 -15.31
N LEU A 168 -4.98 -33.66 -14.10
CA LEU A 168 -6.31 -33.82 -13.55
C LEU A 168 -6.65 -32.61 -12.67
N VAL A 169 -7.67 -31.83 -13.07
CA VAL A 169 -8.19 -30.71 -12.29
C VAL A 169 -9.44 -31.16 -11.53
N THR A 170 -9.39 -31.09 -10.19
CA THR A 170 -10.51 -31.48 -9.31
C THR A 170 -11.01 -30.28 -8.50
N GLY A 171 -12.29 -30.30 -8.14
CA GLY A 171 -12.93 -29.25 -7.32
C GLY A 171 -14.45 -29.37 -7.40
N GLU A 172 -15.15 -28.60 -6.57
CA GLU A 172 -16.61 -28.56 -6.53
C GLU A 172 -17.21 -28.00 -7.84
N SER A 173 -18.49 -28.23 -8.08
CA SER A 173 -19.19 -27.68 -9.24
C SER A 173 -19.20 -26.15 -9.19
N GLY A 174 -18.93 -25.48 -10.31
CA GLY A 174 -18.90 -24.02 -10.39
C GLY A 174 -17.57 -23.35 -9.95
N THR A 175 -16.53 -24.11 -9.60
CA THR A 175 -15.22 -23.55 -9.19
C THR A 175 -14.31 -23.09 -10.36
N GLY A 176 -14.80 -23.12 -11.60
CA GLY A 176 -14.05 -22.66 -12.77
C GLY A 176 -12.98 -23.64 -13.29
N LYS A 177 -13.13 -24.95 -13.05
CA LYS A 177 -12.18 -25.97 -13.56
C LYS A 177 -11.97 -25.91 -15.07
N GLU A 178 -13.03 -25.64 -15.80
CA GLU A 178 -13.02 -25.48 -17.27
C GLU A 178 -12.17 -24.26 -17.71
N LEU A 179 -12.10 -23.20 -16.89
CA LEU A 179 -11.27 -22.04 -17.19
C LEU A 179 -9.78 -22.38 -17.13
N VAL A 180 -9.39 -23.34 -16.31
CA VAL A 180 -7.99 -23.82 -16.26
C VAL A 180 -7.63 -24.48 -17.59
N ALA A 181 -8.48 -25.31 -18.14
CA ALA A 181 -8.26 -25.99 -19.43
C ALA A 181 -8.32 -25.04 -20.64
N LEU A 182 -9.06 -23.92 -20.52
CA LEU A 182 -9.22 -22.91 -21.56
C LEU A 182 -8.21 -21.77 -21.44
N SER A 183 -7.38 -21.75 -20.41
CA SER A 183 -6.44 -20.65 -20.18
C SER A 183 -5.42 -20.54 -21.32
N PRO A 184 -5.08 -19.32 -21.77
CA PRO A 184 -4.09 -19.12 -22.85
C PRO A 184 -2.72 -19.76 -22.57
N VAL A 185 -2.36 -19.90 -21.29
CA VAL A 185 -1.09 -20.52 -20.85
C VAL A 185 -1.05 -22.01 -21.21
N THR A 186 -2.22 -22.70 -21.24
CA THR A 186 -2.30 -24.12 -21.61
C THR A 186 -2.46 -24.33 -23.13
N ARG A 187 -2.55 -23.24 -23.93
CA ARG A 187 -2.81 -23.27 -25.37
C ARG A 187 -1.56 -23.19 -26.25
N THR A 188 -0.36 -23.19 -25.69
CA THR A 188 0.86 -23.23 -26.51
C THR A 188 1.00 -24.59 -27.18
N ASP A 189 0.56 -24.65 -28.46
CA ASP A 189 0.88 -25.65 -29.49
C ASP A 189 0.59 -27.13 -29.24
N ALA A 190 -0.32 -27.49 -28.36
CA ALA A 190 -0.88 -28.83 -28.38
C ALA A 190 -2.07 -28.89 -29.37
N SER A 191 -1.73 -29.01 -30.64
CA SER A 191 -2.69 -29.33 -31.70
C SER A 191 -3.62 -30.49 -31.29
N GLU A 192 -4.94 -30.24 -31.40
CA GLU A 192 -6.02 -31.19 -31.70
C GLU A 192 -6.27 -32.42 -30.83
N SER A 193 -5.42 -32.87 -29.92
CA SER A 193 -5.66 -34.15 -29.22
C SER A 193 -6.31 -34.06 -27.82
N ALA A 194 -6.27 -32.87 -27.17
CA ALA A 194 -6.76 -32.74 -25.80
C ALA A 194 -8.26 -32.41 -25.63
N THR A 195 -9.02 -32.26 -26.72
CA THR A 195 -10.43 -31.82 -26.64
C THR A 195 -11.42 -32.99 -26.40
N ARG A 196 -10.96 -34.23 -26.18
CA ARG A 196 -11.85 -35.42 -26.17
C ARG A 196 -12.19 -36.01 -24.81
N GLU A 197 -11.62 -35.58 -23.70
CA GLU A 197 -11.90 -36.25 -22.41
C GLU A 197 -12.39 -35.36 -21.26
N ILE A 198 -12.98 -34.19 -21.57
CA ILE A 198 -13.74 -33.45 -20.56
C ILE A 198 -15.23 -33.68 -20.79
N ARG A 199 -15.73 -34.85 -20.42
CA ARG A 199 -17.17 -35.12 -20.30
C ARG A 199 -17.51 -35.78 -18.97
N SER A 200 -18.45 -35.08 -18.28
CA SER A 200 -19.25 -35.37 -17.07
C SER A 200 -18.56 -35.22 -15.74
#